data_d06d7ef0a4ed8d83bb346179da000d51
#
_entry.id   d06d7ef0a4ed8d83bb346179da000d51
#
_cell.length_a   1.000
_cell.length_b   1.000
_cell.length_c   1.000
_cell.angle_alpha   90.00
_cell.angle_beta   90.00
_cell.angle_gamma   90.00
#
_symmetry.space_group_name_H-M   'P 1'
#
loop_
_entity.id
_entity.type
_entity.pdbx_description
1 polymer ?
#
loop_
_entity_poly.entity_id
_entity_poly.type
_entity_poly.pdbx_seq_one_letter_code
_entity_poly.pdbx_strand_id
1 'polypeptide(L)'
;MAQKQYQFVAIGDTVTDAFIRVKDASVHCSIDKEKCEICFRFGDKVPYEDVYIIPAVGNSANAAVSAARLGLSSALVSNVGDDYFGKECLDTLAAEKVGTEFISVHRGKKTNYHYVLWYEDDRTILIKHEEYPYALPNFDSPPWVYLSSLGGNSAEFHENVTNYLES
;
A
#
# COMPACT_ATOMS: atom_id res chain seq x y z
N MET A 1 -13.35 -3.06 27.39
CA MET A 1 -13.01 -4.31 26.67
C MET A 1 -11.50 -4.40 26.66
N ALA A 2 -10.89 -5.57 26.90
CA ALA A 2 -9.44 -5.73 26.81
C ALA A 2 -9.00 -5.43 25.36
N GLN A 3 -7.98 -4.61 25.20
CA GLN A 3 -7.41 -4.33 23.90
C GLN A 3 -6.80 -5.63 23.32
N LYS A 4 -7.03 -5.89 22.04
CA LYS A 4 -6.51 -7.10 21.40
C LYS A 4 -4.99 -6.98 21.27
N GLN A 5 -4.29 -7.94 21.85
CA GLN A 5 -2.83 -7.96 21.81
C GLN A 5 -2.34 -8.51 20.47
N TYR A 6 -1.52 -7.73 19.76
CA TYR A 6 -0.91 -8.13 18.50
C TYR A 6 0.56 -8.51 18.70
N GLN A 7 1.00 -9.50 17.94
CA GLN A 7 2.40 -9.94 17.91
C GLN A 7 3.20 -9.16 16.86
N PHE A 8 2.51 -8.68 15.81
CA PHE A 8 3.12 -7.95 14.71
C PHE A 8 2.23 -6.78 14.31
N VAL A 9 2.79 -5.57 14.27
CA VAL A 9 2.09 -4.38 13.79
C VAL A 9 2.88 -3.78 12.65
N ALA A 10 2.28 -3.74 11.46
CA ALA A 10 2.83 -3.03 10.33
C ALA A 10 2.31 -1.58 10.33
N ILE A 11 3.17 -0.63 9.98
CA ILE A 11 2.87 0.81 9.89
C ILE A 11 3.27 1.28 8.50
N GLY A 12 2.33 1.86 7.76
CA GLY A 12 2.59 2.41 6.43
C GLY A 12 1.34 2.48 5.57
N ASP A 13 1.46 3.11 4.43
CA ASP A 13 0.33 3.26 3.53
C ASP A 13 -0.09 1.93 2.90
N THR A 14 -1.41 1.77 2.77
CA THR A 14 -2.02 0.74 1.94
C THR A 14 -2.60 1.36 0.68
N VAL A 15 -2.72 0.58 -0.37
CA VAL A 15 -3.10 1.03 -1.71
C VAL A 15 -3.88 -0.05 -2.45
N THR A 16 -4.65 0.36 -3.45
CA THR A 16 -5.16 -0.54 -4.47
C THR A 16 -4.30 -0.41 -5.72
N ASP A 17 -3.79 -1.52 -6.22
CA ASP A 17 -3.04 -1.57 -7.49
C ASP A 17 -3.93 -2.11 -8.61
N ALA A 18 -3.97 -1.39 -9.74
CA ALA A 18 -4.54 -1.87 -10.98
C ALA A 18 -3.42 -2.28 -11.94
N PHE A 19 -3.18 -3.58 -12.05
CA PHE A 19 -2.22 -4.15 -12.99
C PHE A 19 -2.83 -4.17 -14.39
N ILE A 20 -2.33 -3.33 -15.28
CA ILE A 20 -2.75 -3.24 -16.67
C ILE A 20 -1.72 -3.98 -17.52
N ARG A 21 -2.09 -5.13 -18.07
CA ARG A 21 -1.24 -5.87 -19.01
C ARG A 21 -1.25 -5.20 -20.35
N VAL A 22 -0.19 -4.48 -20.64
CA VAL A 22 -0.04 -3.71 -21.88
C VAL A 22 0.34 -4.65 -23.02
N LYS A 23 -0.27 -4.47 -24.20
CA LYS A 23 -0.03 -5.29 -25.37
C LYS A 23 1.00 -4.69 -26.32
N ASP A 24 0.85 -3.41 -26.63
CA ASP A 24 1.66 -2.71 -27.61
C ASP A 24 2.44 -1.56 -26.94
N ALA A 25 3.67 -1.86 -26.52
CA ALA A 25 4.63 -0.88 -26.03
C ALA A 25 6.00 -1.15 -26.68
N SER A 26 6.92 -0.23 -26.52
CA SER A 26 8.33 -0.46 -26.82
C SER A 26 9.18 -0.11 -25.61
N VAL A 27 10.28 -0.83 -25.42
CA VAL A 27 11.25 -0.55 -24.37
C VAL A 27 12.55 -0.07 -25.01
N HIS A 28 13.00 1.09 -24.59
CA HIS A 28 14.27 1.68 -25.00
C HIS A 28 15.20 1.75 -23.81
N CYS A 29 16.33 1.05 -23.90
CA CYS A 29 17.34 1.05 -22.84
C CYS A 29 18.59 1.82 -23.26
N SER A 30 19.30 2.44 -22.30
CA SER A 30 20.65 2.93 -22.49
C SER A 30 21.60 1.77 -22.81
N ILE A 31 22.79 2.08 -23.35
CA ILE A 31 23.79 1.06 -23.78
C ILE A 31 24.18 0.13 -22.64
N ASP A 32 24.26 0.66 -21.41
CA ASP A 32 24.59 -0.07 -20.17
C ASP A 32 23.37 -0.79 -19.55
N LYS A 33 22.17 -0.62 -20.15
CA LYS A 33 20.89 -1.12 -19.64
C LYS A 33 20.49 -0.66 -18.22
N GLU A 34 21.15 0.36 -17.70
CA GLU A 34 20.84 0.92 -16.38
C GLU A 34 19.55 1.74 -16.38
N LYS A 35 19.17 2.28 -17.55
CA LYS A 35 17.94 3.07 -17.72
C LYS A 35 17.15 2.53 -18.90
N CYS A 36 16.01 1.95 -18.60
CA CYS A 36 15.03 1.53 -19.60
C CYS A 36 13.75 2.35 -19.45
N GLU A 37 13.18 2.76 -20.59
CA GLU A 37 11.96 3.54 -20.68
C GLU A 37 10.91 2.75 -21.43
N ILE A 38 9.69 2.66 -20.87
CA ILE A 38 8.54 2.17 -21.61
C ILE A 38 7.94 3.32 -22.42
N CYS A 39 7.71 3.09 -23.71
CA CYS A 39 7.26 4.13 -24.64
C CYS A 39 5.96 3.71 -25.34
N PHE A 40 5.08 4.70 -25.52
CA PHE A 40 3.87 4.62 -26.32
C PHE A 40 3.85 5.74 -27.33
N ARG A 41 3.16 5.56 -28.46
CA ARG A 41 2.92 6.67 -29.40
C ARG A 41 2.01 7.71 -28.75
N PHE A 42 2.46 8.95 -28.74
CA PHE A 42 1.68 10.05 -28.21
C PHE A 42 0.35 10.23 -28.98
N GLY A 43 -0.75 10.36 -28.26
CA GLY A 43 -2.08 10.58 -28.83
C GLY A 43 -2.76 9.32 -29.41
N ASP A 44 -2.11 8.16 -29.32
CA ASP A 44 -2.65 6.90 -29.84
C ASP A 44 -3.61 6.23 -28.83
N LYS A 45 -4.40 5.31 -29.34
CA LYS A 45 -5.22 4.39 -28.53
C LYS A 45 -4.44 3.09 -28.35
N VAL A 46 -3.85 2.93 -27.19
CA VAL A 46 -3.03 1.76 -26.88
C VAL A 46 -3.93 0.66 -26.33
N PRO A 47 -4.02 -0.51 -27.00
CA PRO A 47 -4.75 -1.65 -26.49
C PRO A 47 -4.04 -2.28 -25.29
N TYR A 48 -4.81 -2.82 -24.36
CA TYR A 48 -4.30 -3.67 -23.28
C TYR A 48 -4.97 -5.05 -23.35
N GLU A 49 -4.31 -6.06 -22.78
CA GLU A 49 -4.84 -7.43 -22.76
C GLU A 49 -5.84 -7.65 -21.64
N ASP A 50 -5.49 -7.21 -20.44
CA ASP A 50 -6.27 -7.45 -19.24
C ASP A 50 -5.96 -6.43 -18.15
N VAL A 51 -6.83 -6.36 -17.13
CA VAL A 51 -6.62 -5.57 -15.93
C VAL A 51 -6.96 -6.39 -14.68
N TYR A 52 -6.05 -6.40 -13.71
CA TYR A 52 -6.22 -7.03 -12.41
C TYR A 52 -6.20 -5.99 -11.33
N ILE A 53 -7.29 -5.85 -10.58
CA ILE A 53 -7.38 -4.89 -9.47
C ILE A 53 -7.15 -5.65 -8.17
N ILE A 54 -6.12 -5.25 -7.42
CA ILE A 54 -5.70 -5.91 -6.18
C ILE A 54 -5.75 -4.88 -5.05
N PRO A 55 -6.76 -4.95 -4.18
CA PRO A 55 -6.85 -4.06 -3.02
C PRO A 55 -5.91 -4.48 -1.90
N ALA A 56 -5.65 -3.57 -0.98
CA ALA A 56 -4.90 -3.80 0.25
C ALA A 56 -3.47 -4.32 0.01
N VAL A 57 -2.78 -3.73 -0.95
CA VAL A 57 -1.36 -3.96 -1.21
C VAL A 57 -0.49 -2.81 -0.68
N GLY A 58 0.80 -2.85 -0.95
CA GLY A 58 1.81 -1.98 -0.38
C GLY A 58 2.66 -2.73 0.65
N ASN A 59 3.86 -2.22 0.94
CA ASN A 59 4.84 -2.96 1.75
C ASN A 59 4.29 -3.34 3.13
N SER A 60 3.63 -2.40 3.82
CA SER A 60 3.07 -2.63 5.16
C SER A 60 1.90 -3.61 5.15
N ALA A 61 0.97 -3.46 4.22
CA ALA A 61 -0.17 -4.37 4.07
C ALA A 61 0.30 -5.80 3.73
N ASN A 62 1.25 -5.92 2.78
CA ASN A 62 1.84 -7.22 2.41
C ASN A 62 2.55 -7.88 3.59
N ALA A 63 3.29 -7.11 4.42
CA ALA A 63 3.95 -7.62 5.61
C ALA A 63 2.93 -8.10 6.66
N ALA A 64 1.86 -7.32 6.92
CA ALA A 64 0.81 -7.70 7.87
C ALA A 64 0.07 -8.98 7.44
N VAL A 65 -0.29 -9.09 6.15
CA VAL A 65 -0.92 -10.29 5.58
C VAL A 65 0.02 -11.49 5.66
N SER A 66 1.30 -11.30 5.33
CA SER A 66 2.30 -12.38 5.44
C SER A 66 2.44 -12.88 6.87
N ALA A 67 2.52 -11.97 7.85
CA ALA A 67 2.58 -12.32 9.27
C ALA A 67 1.33 -13.10 9.71
N ALA A 68 0.13 -12.66 9.31
CA ALA A 68 -1.12 -13.36 9.61
C ALA A 68 -1.16 -14.75 9.01
N ARG A 69 -0.75 -14.93 7.76
CA ARG A 69 -0.68 -16.22 7.07
C ARG A 69 0.33 -17.18 7.71
N LEU A 70 1.40 -16.64 8.32
CA LEU A 70 2.37 -17.39 9.08
C LEU A 70 1.93 -17.70 10.51
N GLY A 71 0.72 -17.30 10.92
CA GLY A 71 0.11 -17.62 12.19
C GLY A 71 0.29 -16.60 13.30
N LEU A 72 0.88 -15.45 13.04
CA LEU A 72 0.97 -14.35 14.00
C LEU A 72 -0.35 -13.57 14.08
N SER A 73 -0.70 -13.08 15.27
CA SER A 73 -1.71 -12.02 15.37
C SER A 73 -1.12 -10.72 14.84
N SER A 74 -1.64 -10.23 13.71
CA SER A 74 -1.12 -9.04 13.04
C SER A 74 -2.17 -7.95 12.90
N ALA A 75 -1.72 -6.70 12.86
CA ALA A 75 -2.55 -5.52 12.56
C ALA A 75 -1.81 -4.55 11.65
N LEU A 76 -2.58 -3.66 11.02
CA LEU A 76 -2.05 -2.62 10.16
C LEU A 76 -2.46 -1.23 10.66
N VAL A 77 -1.49 -0.36 10.88
CA VAL A 77 -1.68 1.09 11.06
C VAL A 77 -1.55 1.75 9.70
N SER A 78 -2.63 2.30 9.20
CA SER A 78 -2.69 2.89 7.86
C SER A 78 -3.83 3.90 7.72
N ASN A 79 -3.99 4.44 6.51
CA ASN A 79 -5.02 5.39 6.18
C ASN A 79 -5.71 5.00 4.88
N VAL A 80 -7.04 5.14 4.82
CA VAL A 80 -7.84 4.95 3.61
C VAL A 80 -8.89 6.05 3.49
N GLY A 81 -9.42 6.26 2.29
CA GLY A 81 -10.60 7.09 2.08
C GLY A 81 -11.90 6.37 2.48
N ASP A 82 -13.00 7.10 2.53
CA ASP A 82 -14.35 6.54 2.69
C ASP A 82 -14.99 6.15 1.34
N ASP A 83 -14.16 5.88 0.35
CA ASP A 83 -14.57 5.47 -0.99
C ASP A 83 -14.67 3.93 -1.14
N TYR A 84 -15.09 3.49 -2.33
CA TYR A 84 -15.20 2.06 -2.64
C TYR A 84 -13.91 1.29 -2.40
N PHE A 85 -12.77 1.85 -2.81
CA PHE A 85 -11.47 1.18 -2.67
C PHE A 85 -10.99 1.10 -1.22
N GLY A 86 -11.32 2.08 -0.38
CA GLY A 86 -11.07 2.01 1.06
C GLY A 86 -11.82 0.86 1.71
N LYS A 87 -13.10 0.70 1.36
CA LYS A 87 -13.89 -0.44 1.82
C LYS A 87 -13.31 -1.78 1.37
N GLU A 88 -12.95 -1.92 0.09
CA GLU A 88 -12.33 -3.15 -0.43
C GLU A 88 -11.00 -3.47 0.27
N CYS A 89 -10.18 -2.46 0.59
CA CYS A 89 -8.96 -2.66 1.37
C CYS A 89 -9.25 -3.22 2.76
N LEU A 90 -10.21 -2.64 3.48
CA LEU A 90 -10.60 -3.09 4.82
C LEU A 90 -11.17 -4.52 4.79
N ASP A 91 -12.06 -4.82 3.85
CA ASP A 91 -12.68 -6.13 3.69
C ASP A 91 -11.62 -7.21 3.37
N THR A 92 -10.67 -6.88 2.48
CA THR A 92 -9.58 -7.77 2.11
C THR A 92 -8.65 -8.08 3.29
N LEU A 93 -8.25 -7.05 4.05
CA LEU A 93 -7.40 -7.23 5.24
C LEU A 93 -8.11 -8.04 6.32
N ALA A 94 -9.40 -7.79 6.54
CA ALA A 94 -10.20 -8.55 7.49
C ALA A 94 -10.34 -10.02 7.07
N ALA A 95 -10.53 -10.30 5.78
CA ALA A 95 -10.56 -11.67 5.24
C ALA A 95 -9.22 -12.40 5.45
N GLU A 96 -8.10 -11.68 5.37
CA GLU A 96 -6.75 -12.19 5.68
C GLU A 96 -6.43 -12.23 7.19
N LYS A 97 -7.41 -11.94 8.05
CA LYS A 97 -7.29 -11.94 9.51
C LYS A 97 -6.33 -10.89 10.07
N VAL A 98 -6.04 -9.84 9.31
CA VAL A 98 -5.29 -8.68 9.78
C VAL A 98 -6.23 -7.76 10.56
N GLY A 99 -5.80 -7.29 11.73
CA GLY A 99 -6.52 -6.29 12.52
C GLY A 99 -6.57 -4.95 11.77
N THR A 100 -7.79 -4.42 11.60
CA THR A 100 -8.05 -3.18 10.85
C THR A 100 -8.46 -2.01 11.74
N GLU A 101 -8.56 -2.21 13.06
CA GLU A 101 -8.97 -1.21 14.03
C GLU A 101 -8.03 0.00 14.13
N PHE A 102 -6.81 -0.13 13.63
CA PHE A 102 -5.81 0.94 13.57
C PHE A 102 -5.74 1.62 12.19
N ILE A 103 -6.66 1.29 11.29
CA ILE A 103 -6.76 1.96 9.99
C ILE A 103 -7.74 3.12 10.10
N SER A 104 -7.27 4.33 9.84
CA SER A 104 -8.09 5.53 9.85
C SER A 104 -8.84 5.67 8.51
N VAL A 105 -10.17 5.82 8.59
CA VAL A 105 -11.02 6.08 7.42
C VAL A 105 -11.32 7.58 7.34
N HIS A 106 -10.88 8.23 6.28
CA HIS A 106 -10.97 9.68 6.11
C HIS A 106 -12.15 10.08 5.23
N ARG A 107 -13.13 10.75 5.84
CA ARG A 107 -14.35 11.19 5.15
C ARG A 107 -14.03 12.18 4.02
N GLY A 108 -14.60 11.94 2.83
CA GLY A 108 -14.43 12.77 1.65
C GLY A 108 -13.06 12.67 0.98
N LYS A 109 -12.19 11.76 1.44
CA LYS A 109 -10.91 11.46 0.81
C LYS A 109 -11.03 10.23 -0.08
N LYS A 110 -10.10 10.12 -1.03
CA LYS A 110 -9.92 8.91 -1.83
C LYS A 110 -8.90 8.00 -1.17
N THR A 111 -8.95 6.72 -1.51
CA THR A 111 -7.91 5.76 -1.16
C THR A 111 -6.77 5.83 -2.16
N ASN A 112 -5.54 5.60 -1.71
CA ASN A 112 -4.38 5.51 -2.58
C ASN A 112 -4.63 4.48 -3.68
N TYR A 113 -4.33 4.86 -4.92
CA TYR A 113 -4.59 4.02 -6.08
C TYR A 113 -3.48 4.17 -7.10
N HIS A 114 -2.84 3.06 -7.45
CA HIS A 114 -1.75 3.03 -8.41
C HIS A 114 -2.17 2.32 -9.67
N TYR A 115 -1.62 2.74 -10.81
CA TYR A 115 -1.68 1.99 -12.06
C TYR A 115 -0.33 1.34 -12.30
N VAL A 116 -0.34 0.03 -12.46
CA VAL A 116 0.86 -0.77 -12.71
C VAL A 116 0.84 -1.19 -14.16
N LEU A 117 1.64 -0.54 -14.99
CA LEU A 117 1.81 -0.91 -16.39
C LEU A 117 2.72 -2.13 -16.45
N TRP A 118 2.14 -3.29 -16.71
CA TRP A 118 2.87 -4.54 -16.82
C TRP A 118 3.12 -4.86 -18.30
N TYR A 119 4.38 -4.91 -18.69
CA TYR A 119 4.81 -5.23 -20.04
C TYR A 119 5.96 -6.22 -20.00
N GLU A 120 5.87 -7.33 -20.75
CA GLU A 120 6.80 -8.44 -20.71
C GLU A 120 7.05 -8.93 -19.27
N ASP A 121 8.29 -8.88 -18.79
CA ASP A 121 8.71 -9.43 -17.49
C ASP A 121 8.84 -8.37 -16.38
N ASP A 122 8.50 -7.08 -16.67
CA ASP A 122 8.68 -5.99 -15.72
C ASP A 122 7.47 -5.02 -15.73
N ARG A 123 7.51 -4.03 -14.86
CA ARG A 123 6.44 -3.07 -14.67
C ARG A 123 6.94 -1.66 -14.42
N THR A 124 6.12 -0.70 -14.82
CA THR A 124 6.22 0.70 -14.42
C THR A 124 5.00 1.08 -13.61
N ILE A 125 5.20 1.70 -12.44
CA ILE A 125 4.11 2.03 -11.52
C ILE A 125 3.85 3.53 -11.57
N LEU A 126 2.63 3.91 -11.93
CA LEU A 126 2.14 5.27 -11.84
C LEU A 126 1.54 5.47 -10.45
N ILE A 127 2.26 6.16 -9.58
CA ILE A 127 1.87 6.35 -8.19
C ILE A 127 1.10 7.64 -7.98
N LYS A 128 0.07 7.57 -7.13
CA LYS A 128 -0.61 8.74 -6.57
C LYS A 128 -0.93 8.48 -5.10
N HIS A 129 -0.33 9.27 -4.22
CA HIS A 129 -0.64 9.28 -2.80
C HIS A 129 -1.62 10.40 -2.48
N GLU A 130 -2.64 10.09 -1.68
CA GLU A 130 -3.48 11.08 -1.03
C GLU A 130 -2.77 11.60 0.23
N GLU A 131 -2.93 12.87 0.50
CA GLU A 131 -2.40 13.46 1.74
C GLU A 131 -3.37 13.18 2.90
N TYR A 132 -2.98 12.29 3.80
CA TYR A 132 -3.72 11.99 5.01
C TYR A 132 -3.13 12.71 6.23
N PRO A 133 -3.97 13.09 7.22
CA PRO A 133 -3.46 13.50 8.53
C PRO A 133 -3.00 12.25 9.28
N TYR A 134 -1.70 11.97 9.24
CA TYR A 134 -1.12 10.82 9.93
C TYR A 134 -1.22 10.99 11.45
N ALA A 135 -1.73 9.97 12.14
CA ALA A 135 -1.77 9.91 13.58
C ALA A 135 -1.44 8.49 14.05
N LEU A 136 -0.58 8.37 15.06
CA LEU A 136 -0.28 7.08 15.66
C LEU A 136 -1.40 6.71 16.65
N PRO A 137 -2.14 5.61 16.40
CA PRO A 137 -3.14 5.15 17.35
C PRO A 137 -2.47 4.62 18.62
N ASN A 138 -3.22 4.60 19.71
CA ASN A 138 -2.77 3.96 20.93
C ASN A 138 -2.96 2.45 20.83
N PHE A 139 -1.89 1.68 20.96
CA PHE A 139 -1.91 0.21 21.04
C PHE A 139 -0.81 -0.28 21.97
N ASP A 140 -1.01 -1.48 22.54
CA ASP A 140 0.01 -2.10 23.38
C ASP A 140 1.27 -2.43 22.57
N SER A 141 2.44 -2.28 23.17
CA SER A 141 3.73 -2.53 22.52
C SER A 141 3.82 -3.98 22.01
N PRO A 142 3.80 -4.19 20.68
CA PRO A 142 3.92 -5.53 20.11
C PRO A 142 5.39 -5.97 20.09
N PRO A 143 5.68 -7.28 20.10
CA PRO A 143 7.05 -7.78 19.94
C PRO A 143 7.73 -7.32 18.64
N TRP A 144 6.94 -7.07 17.58
CA TRP A 144 7.47 -6.69 16.27
C TRP A 144 6.69 -5.53 15.66
N VAL A 145 7.42 -4.49 15.27
CA VAL A 145 6.89 -3.37 14.48
C VAL A 145 7.64 -3.31 13.14
N TYR A 146 6.88 -3.18 12.06
CA TYR A 146 7.42 -3.00 10.72
C TYR A 146 6.99 -1.64 10.17
N LEU A 147 7.90 -0.67 10.10
CA LEU A 147 7.66 0.63 9.51
C LEU A 147 8.07 0.62 8.03
N SER A 148 7.18 1.11 7.18
CA SER A 148 7.35 1.12 5.74
C SER A 148 7.00 2.49 5.12
N SER A 149 6.81 2.50 3.80
CA SER A 149 6.56 3.71 3.00
C SER A 149 5.30 4.44 3.43
N LEU A 150 5.40 5.75 3.54
CA LEU A 150 4.35 6.72 3.86
C LEU A 150 4.39 7.88 2.86
N GLY A 151 3.31 8.63 2.75
CA GLY A 151 3.26 9.83 1.92
C GLY A 151 4.23 10.91 2.37
N GLY A 152 4.51 11.88 1.48
CA GLY A 152 5.54 12.91 1.70
C GLY A 152 5.29 13.87 2.87
N ASN A 153 4.05 13.91 3.41
CA ASN A 153 3.66 14.74 4.55
C ASN A 153 3.75 14.00 5.90
N SER A 154 4.56 12.93 5.99
CA SER A 154 4.62 12.03 7.17
C SER A 154 5.79 12.27 8.12
N ALA A 155 6.55 13.36 7.99
CA ALA A 155 7.76 13.60 8.80
C ALA A 155 7.47 13.60 10.31
N GLU A 156 6.48 14.37 10.76
CA GLU A 156 6.07 14.41 12.18
C GLU A 156 5.58 13.04 12.68
N PHE A 157 4.91 12.30 11.83
CA PHE A 157 4.46 10.94 12.17
C PHE A 157 5.64 9.98 12.38
N HIS A 158 6.72 10.09 11.58
CA HIS A 158 7.93 9.30 11.81
C HIS A 158 8.56 9.60 13.18
N GLU A 159 8.60 10.87 13.58
CA GLU A 159 9.08 11.26 14.91
C GLU A 159 8.21 10.64 16.01
N ASN A 160 6.89 10.67 15.87
CA ASN A 160 5.96 10.06 16.82
C ASN A 160 6.13 8.54 16.92
N VAL A 161 6.36 7.85 15.80
CA VAL A 161 6.65 6.41 15.79
C VAL A 161 7.98 6.12 16.48
N THR A 162 9.02 6.92 16.21
CA THR A 162 10.33 6.78 16.88
C THR A 162 10.19 6.91 18.39
N ASN A 163 9.54 7.96 18.88
CA ASN A 163 9.31 8.19 20.30
C ASN A 163 8.52 7.04 20.96
N TYR A 164 7.54 6.49 20.25
CA TYR A 164 6.79 5.32 20.73
C TYR A 164 7.66 4.07 20.85
N LEU A 165 8.58 3.83 19.91
CA LEU A 165 9.46 2.66 19.94
C LEU A 165 10.58 2.76 21.00
N GLU A 166 10.92 3.96 21.46
CA GLU A 166 11.93 4.21 22.48
C GLU A 166 11.37 4.23 23.91
N SER A 167 10.04 4.24 24.06
CA SER A 167 9.34 4.30 25.37
C SER A 167 9.05 2.90 25.94
#